data_0b1ca7461e558fed7d77f5befa32a9c7
#
_entry.id   0b1ca7461e558fed7d77f5befa32a9c7
#
_cell.length_a   1.000
_cell.length_b   1.000
_cell.length_c   1.000
_cell.angle_alpha   90.00
_cell.angle_beta   90.00
_cell.angle_gamma   90.00
#
_symmetry.space_group_name_H-M   'P 1'
#
loop_
_entity.id
_entity.type
_entity.pdbx_description
1 polymer ?
#
loop_
_entity_poly.entity_id
_entity_poly.type
_entity_poly.pdbx_seq_one_letter_code
_entity_poly.pdbx_strand_id
1 'polypeptide(L)'
;MSTPLRPAERAYTLSTRQGWNEFVTAPPRQRPDLLTRAQISALPDPARLDYEEHRSVWHANLGPLRTPQMRAVHEHLDDIVEANRQDGDKVKGAAVIDAYPGLGKSTIAQVFARTFHHRQVSLSGPVTDAGHDRVPVVHVCLTSSTSKRSFNAMLCRFFGLPGHDRGNAEELGHRAADAVLSCDVRLCVVDDVHFLDPRRRDGRDVANHFKYLANTYLQPAQRPAP
;
A
#
# COMPACT_ATOMS: atom_id res chain seq x y z
N MET A 1 13.37 31.27 -20.15
CA MET A 1 14.03 30.69 -18.98
C MET A 1 12.93 30.08 -18.10
N SER A 2 12.76 28.78 -18.13
CA SER A 2 11.76 28.11 -17.28
C SER A 2 12.25 28.13 -15.84
N THR A 3 11.44 28.69 -14.94
CA THR A 3 11.70 28.65 -13.49
C THR A 3 11.83 27.19 -13.08
N PRO A 4 12.92 26.74 -12.44
CA PRO A 4 13.00 25.38 -11.94
C PRO A 4 11.87 25.17 -10.95
N LEU A 5 11.02 24.19 -11.23
CA LEU A 5 9.98 23.76 -10.31
C LEU A 5 10.69 23.26 -9.03
N ARG A 6 10.46 23.96 -7.92
CA ARG A 6 10.91 23.49 -6.59
C ARG A 6 10.49 22.04 -6.42
N PRO A 7 11.38 21.17 -5.90
CA PRO A 7 11.03 19.78 -5.68
C PRO A 7 9.88 19.71 -4.67
N ALA A 8 8.68 19.47 -5.17
CA ALA A 8 7.48 19.42 -4.34
C ALA A 8 7.61 18.27 -3.32
N GLU A 9 7.26 18.54 -2.07
CA GLU A 9 6.99 17.49 -1.10
C GLU A 9 5.85 16.61 -1.61
N ARG A 10 6.01 15.29 -1.51
CA ARG A 10 4.98 14.32 -1.94
C ARG A 10 4.31 13.78 -0.69
N ALA A 11 3.06 14.13 -0.48
CA ALA A 11 2.22 13.57 0.57
C ALA A 11 1.28 12.53 -0.05
N TYR A 12 1.34 11.29 0.45
CA TYR A 12 0.48 10.21 -0.03
C TYR A 12 -0.47 9.76 1.09
N THR A 13 -1.75 9.78 0.82
CA THR A 13 -2.75 9.17 1.72
C THR A 13 -2.95 7.71 1.32
N LEU A 14 -2.06 6.82 1.77
CA LEU A 14 -2.04 5.41 1.36
C LEU A 14 -3.36 4.66 1.66
N SER A 15 -4.15 5.15 2.60
CA SER A 15 -5.47 4.61 2.94
C SER A 15 -6.60 5.07 2.00
N THR A 16 -6.26 5.63 0.85
CA THR A 16 -7.19 5.94 -0.24
C THR A 16 -6.67 5.40 -1.56
N ARG A 17 -7.56 4.99 -2.46
CA ARG A 17 -7.20 4.49 -3.80
C ARG A 17 -6.38 5.52 -4.58
N GLN A 18 -6.79 6.79 -4.52
CA GLN A 18 -6.06 7.86 -5.19
C GLN A 18 -4.65 8.01 -4.64
N GLY A 19 -4.49 8.16 -3.31
CA GLY A 19 -3.16 8.33 -2.71
C GLY A 19 -2.27 7.09 -2.85
N TRP A 20 -2.86 5.89 -2.85
CA TRP A 20 -2.15 4.66 -3.20
C TRP A 20 -1.65 4.69 -4.66
N ASN A 21 -2.51 5.07 -5.60
CA ASN A 21 -2.14 5.18 -7.00
C ASN A 21 -1.04 6.23 -7.23
N GLU A 22 -1.15 7.40 -6.60
CA GLU A 22 -0.10 8.43 -6.63
C GLU A 22 1.23 7.91 -6.08
N PHE A 23 1.21 7.12 -5.00
CA PHE A 23 2.40 6.51 -4.41
C PHE A 23 3.06 5.49 -5.33
N VAL A 24 2.29 4.59 -5.94
CA VAL A 24 2.85 3.54 -6.80
C VAL A 24 3.34 4.08 -8.14
N THR A 25 2.67 5.09 -8.70
CA THR A 25 3.03 5.70 -9.99
C THR A 25 4.07 6.80 -9.87
N ALA A 26 4.40 7.24 -8.64
CA ALA A 26 5.36 8.30 -8.42
C ALA A 26 6.73 8.00 -9.07
N PRO A 27 7.23 8.86 -9.96
CA PRO A 27 8.54 8.67 -10.56
C PRO A 27 9.64 8.80 -9.51
N PRO A 28 10.80 8.14 -9.71
CA PRO A 28 11.97 8.36 -8.86
C PRO A 28 12.30 9.84 -8.77
N ARG A 29 12.78 10.28 -7.60
CA ARG A 29 13.29 11.65 -7.48
C ARG A 29 14.59 11.78 -8.26
N GLN A 30 14.71 12.87 -9.00
CA GLN A 30 15.95 13.19 -9.70
C GLN A 30 17.04 13.51 -8.67
N ARG A 31 18.19 12.89 -8.89
CA ARG A 31 19.38 13.21 -8.10
C ARG A 31 19.89 14.59 -8.51
N PRO A 32 20.17 15.49 -7.56
CA PRO A 32 20.85 16.74 -7.89
C PRO A 32 22.25 16.49 -8.42
N ASP A 33 22.75 17.43 -9.22
CA ASP A 33 24.11 17.37 -9.73
C ASP A 33 25.12 17.31 -8.58
N LEU A 34 26.20 16.55 -8.80
CA LEU A 34 27.29 16.46 -7.83
C LEU A 34 28.23 17.64 -8.00
N LEU A 35 27.96 18.72 -7.28
CA LEU A 35 28.82 19.89 -7.25
C LEU A 35 29.89 19.78 -6.13
N THR A 36 31.08 20.19 -6.43
CA THR A 36 32.15 20.40 -5.42
C THR A 36 31.81 21.58 -4.51
N ARG A 37 32.43 21.63 -3.33
CA ARG A 37 32.23 22.75 -2.39
C ARG A 37 32.54 24.09 -3.03
N ALA A 38 33.60 24.18 -3.86
CA ALA A 38 33.97 25.39 -4.57
C ALA A 38 32.91 25.84 -5.58
N GLN A 39 32.33 24.86 -6.34
CA GLN A 39 31.25 25.15 -7.27
C GLN A 39 29.97 25.61 -6.56
N ILE A 40 29.62 25.00 -5.42
CA ILE A 40 28.47 25.44 -4.61
C ILE A 40 28.67 26.87 -4.12
N SER A 41 29.89 27.20 -3.62
CA SER A 41 30.21 28.54 -3.13
C SER A 41 30.25 29.60 -4.24
N ALA A 42 30.48 29.19 -5.48
CA ALA A 42 30.49 30.07 -6.66
C ALA A 42 29.11 30.36 -7.23
N LEU A 43 28.07 29.60 -6.79
CA LEU A 43 26.70 29.85 -7.23
C LEU A 43 26.18 31.20 -6.70
N PRO A 44 25.41 31.96 -7.50
CA PRO A 44 24.67 33.10 -6.98
C PRO A 44 23.71 32.67 -5.86
N ASP A 45 23.45 33.53 -4.87
CA ASP A 45 22.65 33.19 -3.69
C ASP A 45 21.32 32.50 -4.00
N PRO A 46 20.49 32.95 -4.96
CA PRO A 46 19.23 32.24 -5.29
C PRO A 46 19.46 30.83 -5.82
N ALA A 47 20.47 30.64 -6.67
CA ALA A 47 20.80 29.34 -7.26
C ALA A 47 21.38 28.37 -6.21
N ARG A 48 22.14 28.90 -5.28
CA ARG A 48 22.69 28.12 -4.15
C ARG A 48 21.58 27.63 -3.23
N LEU A 49 20.65 28.50 -2.87
CA LEU A 49 19.49 28.13 -2.04
C LEU A 49 18.62 27.05 -2.73
N ASP A 50 18.34 27.19 -4.02
CA ASP A 50 17.59 26.22 -4.79
C ASP A 50 18.31 24.86 -4.87
N TYR A 51 19.62 24.86 -5.11
CA TYR A 51 20.44 23.65 -5.11
C TYR A 51 20.48 22.95 -3.75
N GLU A 52 20.66 23.70 -2.66
CA GLU A 52 20.70 23.17 -1.29
C GLU A 52 19.34 22.59 -0.89
N GLU A 53 18.25 23.25 -1.26
CA GLU A 53 16.89 22.74 -1.04
C GLU A 53 16.65 21.44 -1.82
N HIS A 54 16.97 21.41 -3.12
CA HIS A 54 16.85 20.21 -3.94
C HIS A 54 17.66 19.05 -3.37
N ARG A 55 18.89 19.31 -2.94
CA ARG A 55 19.77 18.34 -2.32
C ARG A 55 19.19 17.82 -1.00
N SER A 56 18.68 18.70 -0.15
CA SER A 56 18.06 18.37 1.13
C SER A 56 16.85 17.46 0.94
N VAL A 57 15.93 17.85 0.06
CA VAL A 57 14.73 17.05 -0.27
C VAL A 57 15.11 15.69 -0.86
N TRP A 58 16.13 15.62 -1.74
CA TRP A 58 16.59 14.35 -2.31
C TRP A 58 17.19 13.44 -1.24
N HIS A 59 18.06 13.96 -0.35
CA HIS A 59 18.65 13.19 0.74
C HIS A 59 17.61 12.68 1.74
N ALA A 60 16.63 13.51 2.10
CA ALA A 60 15.53 13.10 2.98
C ALA A 60 14.65 11.97 2.38
N ASN A 61 14.71 11.79 1.06
CA ASN A 61 13.84 10.86 0.32
C ASN A 61 14.63 9.81 -0.50
N LEU A 62 15.78 9.37 -0.01
CA LEU A 62 16.60 8.34 -0.66
C LEU A 62 15.88 6.98 -0.83
N GLY A 63 14.77 6.82 -0.14
CA GLY A 63 14.04 5.56 -0.08
C GLY A 63 14.68 4.53 0.86
N PRO A 64 14.02 3.41 1.06
CA PRO A 64 14.49 2.38 1.97
C PRO A 64 15.68 1.63 1.40
N LEU A 65 16.69 1.39 2.24
CA LEU A 65 17.82 0.54 1.90
C LEU A 65 17.37 -0.93 1.84
N ARG A 66 17.75 -1.63 0.78
CA ARG A 66 17.48 -3.06 0.63
C ARG A 66 18.45 -3.88 1.48
N THR A 67 18.18 -3.98 2.77
CA THR A 67 18.98 -4.79 3.70
C THR A 67 18.77 -6.29 3.44
N PRO A 68 19.70 -7.17 3.87
CA PRO A 68 19.51 -8.62 3.81
C PRO A 68 18.23 -9.08 4.52
N GLN A 69 17.90 -8.48 5.66
CA GLN A 69 16.67 -8.77 6.42
C GLN A 69 15.41 -8.42 5.63
N MET A 70 15.39 -7.23 5.01
CA MET A 70 14.27 -6.83 4.17
C MET A 70 14.07 -7.78 2.98
N ARG A 71 15.17 -8.25 2.36
CA ARG A 71 15.10 -9.23 1.28
C ARG A 71 14.51 -10.56 1.75
N ALA A 72 15.02 -11.09 2.86
CA ALA A 72 14.52 -12.35 3.42
C ALA A 72 13.01 -12.28 3.76
N VAL A 73 12.55 -11.15 4.32
CA VAL A 73 11.11 -10.95 4.57
C VAL A 73 10.32 -10.90 3.26
N HIS A 74 10.83 -10.21 2.23
CA HIS A 74 10.15 -10.14 0.93
C HIS A 74 10.09 -11.51 0.25
N GLU A 75 11.15 -12.31 0.28
CA GLU A 75 11.18 -13.69 -0.23
C GLU A 75 10.12 -14.53 0.46
N HIS A 76 10.03 -14.48 1.79
CA HIS A 76 9.00 -15.20 2.53
C HIS A 76 7.57 -14.72 2.21
N LEU A 77 7.36 -13.42 2.03
CA LEU A 77 6.07 -12.88 1.60
C LEU A 77 5.71 -13.34 0.17
N ASP A 78 6.68 -13.41 -0.73
CA ASP A 78 6.47 -13.95 -2.07
C ASP A 78 6.11 -15.42 -2.03
N ASP A 79 6.75 -16.25 -1.17
CA ASP A 79 6.39 -17.66 -0.98
C ASP A 79 4.94 -17.82 -0.52
N ILE A 80 4.47 -16.98 0.43
CA ILE A 80 3.08 -17.00 0.89
C ILE A 80 2.12 -16.60 -0.25
N VAL A 81 2.47 -15.57 -1.02
CA VAL A 81 1.67 -15.13 -2.16
C VAL A 81 1.57 -16.24 -3.22
N GLU A 82 2.68 -16.92 -3.52
CA GLU A 82 2.66 -18.03 -4.48
C GLU A 82 1.87 -19.24 -3.93
N ALA A 83 2.01 -19.57 -2.66
CA ALA A 83 1.20 -20.62 -2.03
C ALA A 83 -0.30 -20.29 -2.06
N ASN A 84 -0.67 -19.00 -2.02
CA ASN A 84 -2.06 -18.55 -2.09
C ASN A 84 -2.66 -18.56 -3.52
N ARG A 85 -1.90 -18.95 -4.54
CA ARG A 85 -2.41 -19.14 -5.92
C ARG A 85 -3.20 -20.42 -6.11
N GLN A 86 -3.32 -21.22 -5.05
CA GLN A 86 -4.18 -22.41 -5.06
C GLN A 86 -5.64 -22.03 -5.39
N ASP A 87 -6.39 -23.02 -5.84
CA ASP A 87 -7.82 -22.89 -6.16
C ASP A 87 -8.63 -22.31 -4.98
N GLY A 88 -9.79 -21.74 -5.31
CA GLY A 88 -10.59 -20.98 -4.35
C GLY A 88 -11.20 -21.82 -3.20
N ASP A 89 -11.13 -23.15 -3.27
CA ASP A 89 -11.53 -24.07 -2.20
C ASP A 89 -10.49 -24.22 -1.09
N LYS A 90 -9.30 -23.65 -1.26
CA LYS A 90 -8.19 -23.74 -0.30
C LYS A 90 -8.12 -22.51 0.61
N VAL A 91 -7.70 -22.76 1.85
CA VAL A 91 -7.47 -21.70 2.83
C VAL A 91 -6.26 -20.87 2.41
N LYS A 92 -6.41 -19.55 2.39
CA LYS A 92 -5.33 -18.62 2.06
C LYS A 92 -4.50 -18.28 3.29
N GLY A 93 -3.19 -18.34 3.13
CA GLY A 93 -2.24 -17.92 4.16
C GLY A 93 -2.21 -16.40 4.33
N ALA A 94 -1.86 -15.96 5.53
CA ALA A 94 -1.58 -14.57 5.84
C ALA A 94 -0.22 -14.46 6.55
N ALA A 95 0.45 -13.33 6.39
CA ALA A 95 1.71 -13.02 7.07
C ALA A 95 1.53 -11.91 8.10
N VAL A 96 2.27 -12.00 9.19
CA VAL A 96 2.40 -10.92 10.18
C VAL A 96 3.88 -10.56 10.29
N ILE A 97 4.18 -9.27 10.05
CA ILE A 97 5.54 -8.74 10.27
C ILE A 97 5.57 -8.18 11.68
N ASP A 98 6.22 -8.90 12.59
CA ASP A 98 6.40 -8.46 13.96
C ASP A 98 7.87 -8.09 14.24
N ALA A 99 8.07 -6.94 14.89
CA ALA A 99 9.36 -6.43 15.31
C ALA A 99 9.17 -5.25 16.27
N TYR A 100 10.22 -4.83 16.95
CA TYR A 100 10.18 -3.63 17.79
C TYR A 100 9.80 -2.37 17.00
N PRO A 101 9.21 -1.34 17.65
CA PRO A 101 8.94 -0.06 17.03
C PRO A 101 10.20 0.54 16.37
N GLY A 102 10.03 1.24 15.25
CA GLY A 102 11.13 1.91 14.54
C GLY A 102 11.98 1.01 13.63
N LEU A 103 11.78 -0.31 13.60
CA LEU A 103 12.54 -1.23 12.74
C LEU A 103 12.02 -1.35 11.30
N GLY A 104 11.17 -0.44 10.87
CA GLY A 104 10.78 -0.33 9.45
C GLY A 104 9.72 -1.33 8.97
N LYS A 105 8.89 -1.91 9.88
CA LYS A 105 7.81 -2.85 9.50
C LYS A 105 6.92 -2.31 8.39
N SER A 106 6.36 -1.12 8.59
CA SER A 106 5.49 -0.46 7.59
C SER A 106 6.23 -0.20 6.29
N THR A 107 7.51 0.20 6.36
CA THR A 107 8.35 0.41 5.16
C THR A 107 8.55 -0.89 4.38
N ILE A 108 8.84 -2.01 5.06
CA ILE A 108 9.00 -3.32 4.43
C ILE A 108 7.69 -3.72 3.74
N ALA A 109 6.56 -3.62 4.44
CA ALA A 109 5.25 -3.94 3.89
C ALA A 109 4.88 -3.06 2.69
N GLN A 110 5.12 -1.75 2.76
CA GLN A 110 4.82 -0.80 1.68
C GLN A 110 5.67 -1.05 0.43
N VAL A 111 6.98 -1.32 0.59
CA VAL A 111 7.86 -1.62 -0.55
C VAL A 111 7.47 -2.93 -1.22
N PHE A 112 7.15 -3.97 -0.43
CA PHE A 112 6.62 -5.22 -0.96
C PHE A 112 5.32 -4.99 -1.73
N ALA A 113 4.36 -4.32 -1.12
CA ALA A 113 3.06 -4.04 -1.69
C ALA A 113 3.14 -3.23 -3.00
N ARG A 114 4.03 -2.23 -3.06
CA ARG A 114 4.30 -1.47 -4.29
C ARG A 114 4.88 -2.37 -5.39
N THR A 115 5.85 -3.21 -5.08
CA THR A 115 6.46 -4.16 -6.03
C THR A 115 5.41 -5.15 -6.53
N PHE A 116 4.59 -5.68 -5.62
CA PHE A 116 3.48 -6.56 -5.94
C PHE A 116 2.46 -5.89 -6.87
N HIS A 117 2.06 -4.64 -6.57
CA HIS A 117 1.14 -3.86 -7.40
C HIS A 117 1.65 -3.75 -8.83
N HIS A 118 2.90 -3.31 -9.02
CA HIS A 118 3.50 -3.20 -10.35
C HIS A 118 3.54 -4.53 -11.10
N ARG A 119 3.91 -5.62 -10.40
CA ARG A 119 3.92 -6.97 -10.99
C ARG A 119 2.54 -7.37 -11.49
N GLN A 120 1.47 -7.16 -10.70
CA GLN A 120 0.12 -7.52 -11.08
C GLN A 120 -0.39 -6.69 -12.26
N VAL A 121 -0.17 -5.38 -12.24
CA VAL A 121 -0.56 -4.50 -13.36
C VAL A 121 0.21 -4.84 -14.63
N SER A 122 1.50 -5.18 -14.53
CA SER A 122 2.30 -5.62 -15.69
C SER A 122 1.82 -6.95 -16.29
N LEU A 123 1.32 -7.87 -15.45
CA LEU A 123 0.84 -9.18 -15.90
C LEU A 123 -0.58 -9.15 -16.48
N SER A 124 -1.45 -8.30 -15.93
CA SER A 124 -2.89 -8.35 -16.22
C SER A 124 -3.46 -7.04 -16.75
N GLY A 125 -2.62 -6.03 -16.95
CA GLY A 125 -3.04 -4.70 -17.40
C GLY A 125 -3.63 -3.82 -16.27
N PRO A 126 -3.79 -2.52 -16.53
CA PRO A 126 -4.29 -1.56 -15.53
C PRO A 126 -5.82 -1.58 -15.36
N VAL A 127 -6.53 -2.28 -16.23
CA VAL A 127 -8.00 -2.36 -16.23
C VAL A 127 -8.42 -3.82 -16.09
N THR A 128 -9.50 -4.09 -15.36
CA THR A 128 -10.09 -5.41 -15.23
C THR A 128 -10.94 -5.75 -16.45
N ASP A 129 -11.29 -7.03 -16.63
CA ASP A 129 -12.13 -7.50 -17.74
C ASP A 129 -13.53 -6.85 -17.72
N ALA A 130 -13.99 -6.42 -16.53
CA ALA A 130 -15.25 -5.70 -16.34
C ALA A 130 -15.12 -4.17 -16.58
N GLY A 131 -13.96 -3.66 -16.98
CA GLY A 131 -13.74 -2.24 -17.29
C GLY A 131 -13.46 -1.35 -16.07
N HIS A 132 -13.22 -1.91 -14.89
CA HIS A 132 -12.82 -1.14 -13.70
C HIS A 132 -11.30 -0.97 -13.62
N ASP A 133 -10.84 0.08 -12.95
CA ASP A 133 -9.42 0.22 -12.61
C ASP A 133 -8.96 -1.00 -11.80
N ARG A 134 -7.87 -1.62 -12.22
CA ARG A 134 -7.24 -2.69 -11.46
C ARG A 134 -6.46 -2.12 -10.29
N VAL A 135 -6.84 -2.52 -9.08
CA VAL A 135 -6.22 -2.08 -7.82
C VAL A 135 -5.77 -3.32 -7.04
N PRO A 136 -4.64 -3.95 -7.41
CA PRO A 136 -4.23 -5.23 -6.83
C PRO A 136 -3.95 -5.18 -5.33
N VAL A 137 -3.75 -3.99 -4.76
CA VAL A 137 -3.40 -3.78 -3.36
C VAL A 137 -4.34 -2.79 -2.71
N VAL A 138 -4.88 -3.15 -1.56
CA VAL A 138 -5.56 -2.26 -0.61
C VAL A 138 -4.65 -2.06 0.60
N HIS A 139 -4.50 -0.83 1.04
CA HIS A 139 -3.75 -0.48 2.24
C HIS A 139 -4.67 0.20 3.25
N VAL A 140 -4.79 -0.36 4.44
CA VAL A 140 -5.58 0.19 5.55
C VAL A 140 -4.71 0.31 6.80
N CYS A 141 -4.97 1.34 7.59
CA CYS A 141 -4.27 1.58 8.85
C CYS A 141 -5.29 1.49 9.97
N LEU A 142 -5.05 0.61 10.95
CA LEU A 142 -5.97 0.41 12.07
C LEU A 142 -5.84 1.53 13.10
N THR A 143 -6.90 1.71 13.87
CA THR A 143 -6.97 2.64 14.99
C THR A 143 -7.30 1.90 16.27
N SER A 144 -7.10 2.53 17.42
CA SER A 144 -7.30 1.93 18.76
C SER A 144 -8.73 1.41 19.04
N SER A 145 -9.69 1.77 18.20
CA SER A 145 -11.10 1.37 18.35
C SER A 145 -11.63 0.64 17.11
N THR A 146 -10.77 -0.09 16.40
CA THR A 146 -11.19 -0.78 15.19
C THR A 146 -12.12 -1.96 15.52
N SER A 147 -13.34 -1.89 15.01
CA SER A 147 -14.35 -2.95 15.00
C SER A 147 -14.54 -3.51 13.59
N LYS A 148 -15.27 -4.63 13.44
CA LYS A 148 -15.65 -5.15 12.12
C LYS A 148 -16.33 -4.10 11.24
N ARG A 149 -17.24 -3.29 11.82
CA ARG A 149 -17.91 -2.21 11.09
C ARG A 149 -16.94 -1.13 10.64
N SER A 150 -16.07 -0.64 11.52
CA SER A 150 -15.11 0.43 11.18
C SER A 150 -14.07 -0.07 10.18
N PHE A 151 -13.64 -1.33 10.25
CA PHE A 151 -12.76 -1.92 9.24
C PHE A 151 -13.40 -1.96 7.85
N ASN A 152 -14.67 -2.40 7.74
CA ASN A 152 -15.40 -2.39 6.48
C ASN A 152 -15.59 -0.94 5.96
N ALA A 153 -15.82 0.02 6.85
CA ALA A 153 -15.89 1.42 6.50
C ALA A 153 -14.54 1.96 5.96
N MET A 154 -13.40 1.51 6.52
CA MET A 154 -12.07 1.86 5.99
C MET A 154 -11.86 1.31 4.58
N LEU A 155 -12.30 0.08 4.30
CA LEU A 155 -12.25 -0.48 2.95
C LEU A 155 -13.13 0.32 1.97
N CYS A 156 -14.38 0.62 2.35
CA CYS A 156 -15.26 1.46 1.54
C CYS A 156 -14.65 2.85 1.28
N ARG A 157 -14.03 3.45 2.30
CA ARG A 157 -13.32 4.73 2.18
C ARG A 157 -12.12 4.64 1.25
N PHE A 158 -11.34 3.54 1.33
CA PHE A 158 -10.21 3.33 0.42
C PHE A 158 -10.65 3.42 -1.04
N PHE A 159 -11.76 2.78 -1.40
CA PHE A 159 -12.32 2.82 -2.76
C PHE A 159 -13.07 4.11 -3.09
N GLY A 160 -13.28 5.01 -2.14
CA GLY A 160 -14.04 6.25 -2.33
C GLY A 160 -15.54 6.02 -2.51
N LEU A 161 -16.10 4.95 -1.92
CA LEU A 161 -17.51 4.64 -2.05
C LEU A 161 -18.38 5.68 -1.33
N PRO A 162 -19.46 6.20 -1.97
CA PRO A 162 -20.38 7.13 -1.32
C PRO A 162 -20.98 6.54 -0.03
N GLY A 163 -21.10 7.32 1.03
CA GLY A 163 -21.64 6.85 2.31
C GLY A 163 -20.83 5.74 2.97
N HIS A 164 -19.52 5.75 2.83
CA HIS A 164 -18.58 4.79 3.41
C HIS A 164 -18.65 4.71 4.95
N ASP A 165 -19.22 5.72 5.60
CA ASP A 165 -19.44 5.81 7.03
C ASP A 165 -20.86 5.44 7.47
N ARG A 166 -21.77 5.18 6.53
CA ARG A 166 -23.20 4.88 6.76
C ARG A 166 -23.51 3.42 6.51
N GLY A 167 -24.34 2.85 7.37
CA GLY A 167 -24.75 1.45 7.31
C GLY A 167 -24.22 0.61 8.47
N ASN A 168 -24.70 -0.61 8.59
CA ASN A 168 -24.25 -1.59 9.56
C ASN A 168 -22.99 -2.34 9.07
N ALA A 169 -22.46 -3.25 9.89
CA ALA A 169 -21.23 -3.98 9.55
C ALA A 169 -21.39 -4.89 8.33
N GLU A 170 -22.58 -5.43 8.10
CA GLU A 170 -22.86 -6.35 6.97
C GLU A 170 -23.02 -5.59 5.67
N GLU A 171 -23.78 -4.51 5.65
CA GLU A 171 -23.96 -3.64 4.49
C GLU A 171 -22.64 -3.08 4.00
N LEU A 172 -21.80 -2.55 4.91
CA LEU A 172 -20.47 -2.07 4.58
C LEU A 172 -19.56 -3.20 4.13
N GLY A 173 -19.73 -4.41 4.70
CA GLY A 173 -18.97 -5.59 4.31
C GLY A 173 -19.26 -6.02 2.88
N HIS A 174 -20.53 -6.08 2.47
CA HIS A 174 -20.92 -6.43 1.10
C HIS A 174 -20.39 -5.38 0.10
N ARG A 175 -20.57 -4.10 0.39
CA ARG A 175 -20.07 -3.02 -0.47
C ARG A 175 -18.55 -3.03 -0.63
N ALA A 176 -17.82 -3.30 0.47
CA ALA A 176 -16.37 -3.45 0.42
C ALA A 176 -15.96 -4.68 -0.41
N ALA A 177 -16.66 -5.78 -0.25
CA ALA A 177 -16.43 -7.01 -1.01
C ALA A 177 -16.66 -6.82 -2.52
N ASP A 178 -17.75 -6.17 -2.91
CA ASP A 178 -18.04 -5.86 -4.31
C ASP A 178 -16.92 -5.01 -4.94
N ALA A 179 -16.40 -4.00 -4.20
CA ALA A 179 -15.30 -3.18 -4.67
C ALA A 179 -13.98 -3.95 -4.77
N VAL A 180 -13.68 -4.83 -3.79
CA VAL A 180 -12.51 -5.72 -3.79
C VAL A 180 -12.52 -6.62 -5.02
N LEU A 181 -13.66 -7.24 -5.33
CA LEU A 181 -13.83 -8.11 -6.51
C LEU A 181 -13.75 -7.31 -7.81
N SER A 182 -14.47 -6.20 -7.91
CA SER A 182 -14.52 -5.37 -9.12
C SER A 182 -13.16 -4.79 -9.50
N CYS A 183 -12.32 -4.46 -8.51
CA CYS A 183 -10.99 -3.92 -8.72
C CYS A 183 -9.86 -4.97 -8.77
N ASP A 184 -10.18 -6.28 -8.75
CA ASP A 184 -9.24 -7.41 -8.75
C ASP A 184 -8.17 -7.27 -7.64
N VAL A 185 -8.60 -6.98 -6.41
CA VAL A 185 -7.70 -6.90 -5.24
C VAL A 185 -7.17 -8.28 -4.90
N ARG A 186 -5.85 -8.39 -4.70
CA ARG A 186 -5.15 -9.65 -4.40
C ARG A 186 -4.30 -9.60 -3.14
N LEU A 187 -4.05 -8.41 -2.63
CA LEU A 187 -3.27 -8.18 -1.41
C LEU A 187 -3.95 -7.10 -0.56
N CYS A 188 -4.23 -7.42 0.69
CA CYS A 188 -4.66 -6.45 1.69
C CYS A 188 -3.52 -6.25 2.70
N VAL A 189 -2.98 -5.05 2.76
CA VAL A 189 -2.00 -4.63 3.76
C VAL A 189 -2.74 -3.94 4.88
N VAL A 190 -2.58 -4.47 6.09
CA VAL A 190 -3.17 -3.92 7.32
C VAL A 190 -2.03 -3.43 8.20
N ASP A 191 -1.88 -2.12 8.32
CA ASP A 191 -0.87 -1.52 9.18
C ASP A 191 -1.42 -1.27 10.59
N ASP A 192 -0.52 -1.07 11.55
CA ASP A 192 -0.83 -0.82 12.96
C ASP A 192 -1.68 -1.92 13.63
N VAL A 193 -1.44 -3.17 13.25
CA VAL A 193 -2.15 -4.36 13.82
C VAL A 193 -2.04 -4.44 15.34
N HIS A 194 -1.05 -3.77 15.96
CA HIS A 194 -0.91 -3.70 17.42
C HIS A 194 -2.11 -3.06 18.14
N PHE A 195 -2.96 -2.31 17.43
CA PHE A 195 -4.24 -1.83 17.96
C PHE A 195 -5.31 -2.92 18.10
N LEU A 196 -5.11 -4.10 17.51
CA LEU A 196 -5.97 -5.25 17.74
C LEU A 196 -5.51 -5.98 19.00
N ASP A 197 -6.29 -5.90 20.06
CA ASP A 197 -6.08 -6.74 21.25
C ASP A 197 -6.81 -8.09 21.06
N PRO A 198 -6.09 -9.20 20.80
CA PRO A 198 -6.72 -10.51 20.59
C PRO A 198 -7.38 -11.06 21.87
N ARG A 199 -7.14 -10.45 23.03
CA ARG A 199 -7.82 -10.80 24.29
C ARG A 199 -9.22 -10.22 24.37
N ARG A 200 -9.48 -9.11 23.66
CA ARG A 200 -10.80 -8.50 23.56
C ARG A 200 -11.63 -9.18 22.47
N ARG A 201 -12.94 -9.22 22.69
CA ARG A 201 -13.88 -9.79 21.71
C ARG A 201 -13.77 -9.11 20.36
N ASP A 202 -13.77 -7.80 20.34
CA ASP A 202 -13.71 -7.01 19.10
C ASP A 202 -12.44 -7.29 18.31
N GLY A 203 -11.27 -7.43 18.96
CA GLY A 203 -10.01 -7.76 18.29
C GLY A 203 -10.03 -9.15 17.63
N ARG A 204 -10.64 -10.15 18.30
CA ARG A 204 -10.84 -11.49 17.73
C ARG A 204 -11.82 -11.46 16.55
N ASP A 205 -12.89 -10.72 16.66
CA ASP A 205 -13.91 -10.60 15.61
C ASP A 205 -13.32 -9.95 14.37
N VAL A 206 -12.46 -8.93 14.51
CA VAL A 206 -11.74 -8.30 13.40
C VAL A 206 -10.73 -9.26 12.78
N ALA A 207 -9.94 -9.98 13.59
CA ALA A 207 -8.97 -10.97 13.09
C ALA A 207 -9.66 -12.11 12.31
N ASN A 208 -10.80 -12.60 12.79
CA ASN A 208 -11.60 -13.59 12.09
C ASN A 208 -12.20 -13.02 10.80
N HIS A 209 -12.56 -11.75 10.80
CA HIS A 209 -13.06 -11.06 9.62
C HIS A 209 -11.97 -10.92 8.54
N PHE A 210 -10.70 -10.68 8.91
CA PHE A 210 -9.60 -10.71 7.95
C PHE A 210 -9.45 -12.06 7.26
N LYS A 211 -9.53 -13.16 8.03
CA LYS A 211 -9.52 -14.52 7.46
C LYS A 211 -10.68 -14.75 6.51
N TYR A 212 -11.87 -14.32 6.89
CA TYR A 212 -13.06 -14.41 6.03
C TYR A 212 -12.85 -13.66 4.71
N LEU A 213 -12.39 -12.42 4.75
CA LEU A 213 -12.13 -11.62 3.55
C LEU A 213 -11.04 -12.26 2.67
N ALA A 214 -9.94 -12.73 3.27
CA ALA A 214 -8.87 -13.39 2.53
C ALA A 214 -9.35 -14.65 1.80
N ASN A 215 -10.13 -15.48 2.48
CA ASN A 215 -10.62 -16.74 1.91
C ASN A 215 -11.75 -16.57 0.89
N THR A 216 -12.53 -15.49 1.02
CA THR A 216 -13.74 -15.32 0.19
C THR A 216 -13.51 -14.41 -1.00
N TYR A 217 -12.71 -13.36 -0.85
CA TYR A 217 -12.64 -12.28 -1.84
C TYR A 217 -11.25 -12.04 -2.44
N LEU A 218 -10.17 -12.37 -1.73
CA LEU A 218 -8.81 -12.19 -2.26
C LEU A 218 -8.37 -13.43 -3.08
N GLN A 219 -9.22 -13.87 -3.98
CA GLN A 219 -8.96 -15.02 -4.85
C GLN A 219 -8.48 -14.57 -6.22
N PRO A 220 -7.68 -15.39 -6.94
CA PRO A 220 -7.39 -15.12 -8.34
C PRO A 220 -8.70 -15.05 -9.11
N ALA A 221 -8.87 -14.01 -9.94
CA ALA A 221 -10.02 -13.91 -10.83
C ALA A 221 -10.18 -15.23 -11.60
N GLN A 222 -11.36 -15.84 -11.53
CA GLN A 222 -11.70 -16.96 -12.41
C GLN A 222 -11.68 -16.38 -13.83
N ARG A 223 -10.67 -16.71 -14.62
CA ARG A 223 -10.75 -16.46 -16.05
C ARG A 223 -11.90 -17.31 -16.57
N PRO A 224 -12.88 -16.73 -17.28
CA PRO A 224 -13.81 -17.57 -18.03
C PRO A 224 -12.98 -18.48 -18.91
N ALA A 225 -13.31 -19.76 -18.92
CA ALA A 225 -12.68 -20.71 -19.82
C ALA A 225 -12.83 -20.19 -21.26
N PRO A 226 -11.80 -20.37 -22.12
CA PRO A 226 -11.82 -19.91 -23.50
C PRO A 226 -12.95 -20.58 -24.29
#